data_f5a53d2404fe46a7d690728e7282d115
#
_entry.id   f5a53d2404fe46a7d690728e7282d115
#
_cell.length_a   1.000
_cell.length_b   1.000
_cell.length_c   1.000
_cell.angle_alpha   90.00
_cell.angle_beta   90.00
_cell.angle_gamma   90.00
#
_symmetry.space_group_name_H-M   'P 1'
#
loop_
_entity.id
_entity.type
_entity.pdbx_description
1 polymer ?
#
loop_
_entity_poly.entity_id
_entity_poly.type
_entity_poly.pdbx_seq_one_letter_code
_entity_poly.pdbx_strand_id
1 'polypeptide(L)'
;LPELLVVLVIIGILVLIALPNLMPLISKAKSMEAQQQLVFLHTLEKSYFYIRSRYSASLEEVGFEHARLVTEGGNANYRIEIVSADERGFRATATAVVDFDGDGVYNVWEIDQDKELKEITKD
;
A
#
# COMPACT_ATOMS: atom_id res chain seq x y z
N LEU A 1 -26.15 0.34 -40.87
CA LEU A 1 -25.47 1.25 -41.74
C LEU A 1 -23.96 1.16 -41.52
N PRO A 2 -23.14 1.25 -42.60
CA PRO A 2 -21.69 1.05 -42.49
C PRO A 2 -20.99 2.07 -41.59
N GLU A 3 -21.55 3.25 -41.42
CA GLU A 3 -21.01 4.32 -40.57
C GLU A 3 -20.99 3.91 -39.10
N LEU A 4 -22.04 3.24 -38.62
CA LEU A 4 -22.11 2.74 -37.26
C LEU A 4 -21.05 1.67 -37.00
N LEU A 5 -20.81 0.78 -37.94
CA LEU A 5 -19.79 -0.26 -37.87
C LEU A 5 -18.40 0.33 -37.78
N VAL A 6 -18.10 1.38 -38.55
CA VAL A 6 -16.81 2.07 -38.50
C VAL A 6 -16.56 2.69 -37.15
N VAL A 7 -17.56 3.33 -36.56
CA VAL A 7 -17.46 3.93 -35.22
C VAL A 7 -17.15 2.86 -34.17
N LEU A 8 -17.84 1.72 -34.23
CA LEU A 8 -17.62 0.62 -33.28
C LEU A 8 -16.22 0.04 -33.38
N VAL A 9 -15.68 -0.08 -34.61
CA VAL A 9 -14.32 -0.56 -34.83
C VAL A 9 -13.29 0.41 -34.24
N ILE A 10 -13.46 1.71 -34.43
CA ILE A 10 -12.57 2.73 -33.86
C ILE A 10 -12.59 2.68 -32.36
N ILE A 11 -13.75 2.59 -31.73
CA ILE A 11 -13.90 2.48 -30.28
C ILE A 11 -13.20 1.22 -29.76
N GLY A 12 -13.37 0.08 -30.43
CA GLY A 12 -12.74 -1.18 -30.06
C GLY A 12 -11.21 -1.10 -30.09
N ILE A 13 -10.65 -0.46 -31.11
CA ILE A 13 -9.20 -0.28 -31.21
C ILE A 13 -8.67 0.61 -30.10
N LEU A 14 -9.35 1.70 -29.79
CA LEU A 14 -8.96 2.62 -28.72
C LEU A 14 -9.00 1.94 -27.35
N VAL A 15 -10.02 1.12 -27.09
CA VAL A 15 -10.13 0.37 -25.84
C VAL A 15 -8.97 -0.63 -25.69
N LEU A 16 -8.61 -1.33 -26.77
CA LEU A 16 -7.50 -2.28 -26.74
C LEU A 16 -6.16 -1.61 -26.45
N ILE A 17 -5.95 -0.39 -26.96
CA ILE A 17 -4.72 0.38 -26.71
C ILE A 17 -4.70 0.91 -25.27
N ALA A 18 -5.85 1.32 -24.73
CA ALA A 18 -5.96 1.92 -23.40
C ALA A 18 -5.78 0.91 -22.25
N LEU A 19 -6.31 -0.31 -22.40
CA LEU A 19 -6.30 -1.32 -21.35
C LEU A 19 -4.91 -1.63 -20.77
N PRO A 20 -3.85 -1.86 -21.58
CA PRO A 20 -2.52 -2.17 -21.03
C PRO A 20 -1.93 -1.04 -20.19
N ASN A 21 -2.36 0.20 -20.40
CA ASN A 21 -1.84 1.37 -19.68
C ASN A 21 -2.49 1.58 -18.33
N LEU A 22 -3.52 0.80 -17.97
CA LEU A 22 -4.19 0.93 -16.68
C LEU A 22 -3.47 0.22 -15.55
N MET A 23 -2.70 -0.83 -15.83
CA MET A 23 -2.04 -1.63 -14.80
C MET A 23 -1.05 -0.83 -13.93
N PRO A 24 -0.16 0.02 -14.48
CA PRO A 24 0.70 0.84 -13.63
C PRO A 24 -0.09 1.82 -12.76
N LEU A 25 -1.21 2.33 -13.25
CA LEU A 25 -2.08 3.23 -12.48
C LEU A 25 -2.76 2.50 -11.33
N ILE A 26 -3.17 1.25 -11.55
CA ILE A 26 -3.80 0.42 -10.52
C ILE A 26 -2.79 0.11 -9.41
N SER A 27 -1.57 -0.28 -9.75
CA SER A 27 -0.50 -0.54 -8.78
C SER A 27 -0.20 0.72 -7.97
N LYS A 28 -0.13 1.87 -8.63
CA LYS A 28 0.11 3.15 -7.96
C LYS A 28 -1.03 3.50 -7.00
N ALA A 29 -2.28 3.31 -7.42
CA ALA A 29 -3.44 3.57 -6.57
C ALA A 29 -3.44 2.65 -5.35
N LYS A 30 -3.08 1.38 -5.52
CA LYS A 30 -2.98 0.42 -4.41
C LYS A 30 -1.86 0.82 -3.44
N SER A 31 -0.71 1.30 -3.94
CA SER A 31 0.39 1.70 -3.08
C SER A 31 0.07 2.90 -2.20
N MET A 32 -0.91 3.71 -2.57
CA MET A 32 -1.39 4.81 -1.72
C MET A 32 -1.99 4.29 -0.43
N GLU A 33 -2.62 3.13 -0.44
CA GLU A 33 -3.11 2.48 0.78
C GLU A 33 -1.95 2.21 1.74
N ALA A 34 -0.84 1.64 1.23
CA ALA A 34 0.35 1.36 2.04
C ALA A 34 0.90 2.64 2.66
N GLN A 35 1.02 3.69 1.86
CA GLN A 35 1.56 4.97 2.32
C GLN A 35 0.68 5.58 3.41
N GLN A 36 -0.63 5.58 3.22
CA GLN A 36 -1.58 6.14 4.19
C GLN A 36 -1.56 5.36 5.51
N GLN A 37 -1.50 4.04 5.43
CA GLN A 37 -1.47 3.19 6.62
C GLN A 37 -0.17 3.40 7.41
N LEU A 38 0.96 3.50 6.72
CA LEU A 38 2.24 3.74 7.37
C LEU A 38 2.31 5.12 8.01
N VAL A 39 1.79 6.15 7.35
CA VAL A 39 1.74 7.51 7.91
C VAL A 39 0.84 7.54 9.15
N PHE A 40 -0.29 6.84 9.11
CA PHE A 40 -1.18 6.73 10.27
C PHE A 40 -0.48 6.03 11.43
N LEU A 41 0.24 4.94 11.15
CA LEU A 41 1.01 4.22 12.17
C LEU A 41 2.10 5.12 12.77
N HIS A 42 2.78 5.92 11.94
CA HIS A 42 3.76 6.88 12.41
C HIS A 42 3.14 7.85 13.42
N THR A 43 1.95 8.36 13.14
CA THR A 43 1.23 9.25 14.04
C THR A 43 0.95 8.57 15.38
N LEU A 44 0.51 7.32 15.36
CA LEU A 44 0.25 6.55 16.58
C LEU A 44 1.53 6.27 17.37
N GLU A 45 2.62 5.94 16.69
CA GLU A 45 3.91 5.71 17.33
C GLU A 45 4.44 6.99 17.98
N LYS A 46 4.28 8.15 17.33
CA LYS A 46 4.67 9.44 17.91
C LYS A 46 3.86 9.76 19.15
N SER A 47 2.55 9.50 19.14
CA SER A 47 1.71 9.68 20.32
C SER A 47 2.15 8.77 21.47
N TYR A 48 2.46 7.54 21.15
CA TYR A 48 2.98 6.58 22.13
C TYR A 48 4.32 7.05 22.71
N PHE A 49 5.21 7.54 21.85
CA PHE A 49 6.51 8.05 22.27
C PHE A 49 6.39 9.23 23.25
N TYR A 50 5.46 10.15 22.99
CA TYR A 50 5.26 11.30 23.88
C TYR A 50 4.80 10.89 25.28
N ILE A 51 4.13 9.76 25.41
CA ILE A 51 3.63 9.25 26.68
C ILE A 51 4.66 8.34 27.38
N ARG A 52 5.35 7.49 26.60
CA ARG A 52 6.20 6.42 27.12
C ARG A 52 7.69 6.63 26.93
N SER A 53 8.10 7.66 26.19
CA SER A 53 9.49 7.97 25.85
C SER A 53 10.21 6.86 25.07
N ARG A 54 9.45 6.05 24.37
CA ARG A 54 9.95 4.98 23.49
C ARG A 54 8.90 4.65 22.46
N TYR A 55 9.31 3.98 21.38
CA TYR A 55 8.41 3.46 20.38
C TYR A 55 8.02 2.03 20.73
N SER A 56 6.87 1.57 20.25
CA SER A 56 6.39 0.21 20.52
C SER A 56 6.57 -0.68 19.29
N ALA A 57 6.90 -1.94 19.54
CA ALA A 57 6.94 -2.98 18.50
C ALA A 57 5.58 -3.68 18.33
N SER A 58 4.57 -3.26 19.07
CA SER A 58 3.23 -3.86 19.04
C SER A 58 2.23 -2.90 18.43
N LEU A 59 1.55 -3.33 17.36
CA LEU A 59 0.48 -2.56 16.73
C LEU A 59 -0.66 -2.29 17.71
N GLU A 60 -0.99 -3.27 18.55
CA GLU A 60 -2.06 -3.17 19.54
C GLU A 60 -1.75 -2.11 20.60
N GLU A 61 -0.49 -2.06 21.06
CA GLU A 61 -0.05 -1.11 22.07
C GLU A 61 -0.22 0.34 21.61
N VAL A 62 0.06 0.62 20.35
CA VAL A 62 -0.09 1.97 19.80
C VAL A 62 -1.51 2.28 19.35
N GLY A 63 -2.40 1.29 19.42
CA GLY A 63 -3.79 1.47 19.03
C GLY A 63 -4.05 1.34 17.54
N PHE A 64 -3.18 0.68 16.80
CA PHE A 64 -3.37 0.45 15.37
C PHE A 64 -4.24 -0.78 15.17
N GLU A 65 -5.42 -0.56 14.57
CA GLU A 65 -6.32 -1.64 14.22
C GLU A 65 -6.10 -2.03 12.76
N HIS A 66 -5.49 -3.19 12.56
CA HIS A 66 -5.20 -3.68 11.22
C HIS A 66 -6.48 -4.16 10.55
N ALA A 67 -6.79 -3.60 9.37
CA ALA A 67 -7.92 -4.04 8.59
C ALA A 67 -7.69 -5.48 8.10
N ARG A 68 -8.77 -6.25 7.98
CA ARG A 68 -8.68 -7.63 7.51
C ARG A 68 -8.16 -7.66 6.07
N LEU A 69 -7.19 -8.53 5.82
CA LEU A 69 -6.56 -8.66 4.52
C LEU A 69 -7.50 -9.30 3.49
N VAL A 70 -7.30 -8.98 2.21
CA VAL A 70 -8.08 -9.59 1.12
C VAL A 70 -7.93 -11.10 1.08
N THR A 71 -6.77 -11.63 1.51
CA THR A 71 -6.52 -13.08 1.61
C THR A 71 -7.30 -13.73 2.74
N GLU A 72 -7.86 -12.93 3.65
CA GLU A 72 -8.65 -13.40 4.80
C GLU A 72 -10.11 -12.95 4.70
N GLY A 73 -10.55 -12.56 3.51
CA GLY A 73 -11.92 -12.13 3.26
C GLY A 73 -12.21 -10.66 3.55
N GLY A 74 -11.17 -9.85 3.75
CA GLY A 74 -11.30 -8.41 3.96
C GLY A 74 -11.00 -7.60 2.72
N ASN A 75 -10.63 -6.33 2.92
CA ASN A 75 -10.37 -5.38 1.85
C ASN A 75 -8.93 -4.84 1.83
N ALA A 76 -8.13 -5.11 2.85
CA ALA A 76 -6.76 -4.60 2.93
C ALA A 76 -5.84 -5.35 1.98
N ASN A 77 -5.06 -4.61 1.21
CA ASN A 77 -4.11 -5.18 0.25
C ASN A 77 -2.70 -5.29 0.81
N TYR A 78 -2.43 -4.69 1.97
CA TYR A 78 -1.10 -4.65 2.57
C TYR A 78 -1.13 -5.13 4.01
N ARG A 79 -0.12 -5.92 4.36
CA ARG A 79 0.12 -6.31 5.75
C ARG A 79 1.05 -5.28 6.38
N ILE A 80 0.60 -4.68 7.47
CA ILE A 80 1.36 -3.68 8.21
C ILE A 80 2.03 -4.37 9.39
N GLU A 81 3.35 -4.17 9.51
CA GLU A 81 4.14 -4.77 10.58
C GLU A 81 5.15 -3.76 11.11
N ILE A 82 5.41 -3.80 12.41
CA ILE A 82 6.50 -3.05 13.01
C ILE A 82 7.71 -3.99 13.07
N VAL A 83 8.74 -3.68 12.29
CA VAL A 83 9.93 -4.52 12.15
C VAL A 83 10.84 -4.37 13.37
N SER A 84 11.00 -3.14 13.85
CA SER A 84 11.83 -2.85 15.02
C SER A 84 11.34 -1.58 15.69
N ALA A 85 11.55 -1.49 17.01
CA ALA A 85 11.21 -0.31 17.78
C ALA A 85 12.04 -0.27 19.05
N ASP A 86 12.53 0.92 19.41
CA ASP A 86 13.28 1.16 20.63
C ASP A 86 13.07 2.61 21.09
N GLU A 87 13.93 3.10 21.98
CA GLU A 87 13.84 4.47 22.50
C GLU A 87 14.23 5.52 21.47
N ARG A 88 14.96 5.13 20.43
CA ARG A 88 15.52 6.05 19.43
C ARG A 88 14.68 6.14 18.16
N GLY A 89 14.00 5.08 17.81
CA GLY A 89 13.25 5.04 16.58
C GLY A 89 12.47 3.75 16.39
N PHE A 90 11.79 3.69 15.27
CA PHE A 90 11.09 2.50 14.84
C PHE A 90 11.15 2.36 13.33
N ARG A 91 10.85 1.17 12.85
CA ARG A 91 10.73 0.89 11.43
C ARG A 91 9.53 -0.02 11.23
N ALA A 92 8.65 0.36 10.32
CA ALA A 92 7.45 -0.39 9.99
C ALA A 92 7.37 -0.59 8.49
N THR A 93 6.79 -1.71 8.08
CA THR A 93 6.64 -2.06 6.67
C THR A 93 5.18 -2.31 6.33
N ALA A 94 4.85 -2.03 5.07
CA ALA A 94 3.59 -2.41 4.45
C ALA A 94 3.95 -3.32 3.27
N THR A 95 3.60 -4.59 3.38
CA THR A 95 3.90 -5.59 2.36
C THR A 95 2.60 -6.01 1.67
N ALA A 96 2.55 -5.86 0.35
CA ALA A 96 1.39 -6.28 -0.42
C ALA A 96 1.19 -7.79 -0.28
N VAL A 97 -0.05 -8.21 -0.08
CA VAL A 97 -0.43 -9.64 -0.05
C VAL A 97 -0.99 -10.10 -1.38
N VAL A 98 -1.07 -9.17 -2.35
CA VAL A 98 -1.54 -9.42 -3.71
C VAL A 98 -0.47 -8.94 -4.68
N ASP A 99 -0.21 -9.73 -5.71
CA ASP A 99 0.68 -9.35 -6.81
C ASP A 99 -0.19 -8.59 -7.83
N PHE A 100 -0.03 -7.27 -7.88
CA PHE A 100 -0.94 -6.40 -8.65
C PHE A 100 -0.77 -6.54 -10.16
N ASP A 101 0.43 -6.88 -10.63
CA ASP A 101 0.72 -7.01 -12.06
C ASP A 101 1.04 -8.44 -12.50
N GLY A 102 1.05 -9.39 -11.56
CA GLY A 102 1.26 -10.81 -11.86
C GLY A 102 2.69 -11.20 -12.18
N ASP A 103 3.68 -10.40 -11.79
CA ASP A 103 5.09 -10.68 -12.07
C ASP A 103 5.81 -11.49 -10.98
N GLY A 104 5.11 -11.85 -9.90
CA GLY A 104 5.67 -12.60 -8.78
C GLY A 104 6.37 -11.71 -7.74
N VAL A 105 6.41 -10.41 -7.95
CA VAL A 105 7.03 -9.45 -7.04
C VAL A 105 5.94 -8.68 -6.31
N TYR A 106 6.04 -8.60 -4.98
CA TYR A 106 5.07 -7.91 -4.14
C TYR A 106 5.62 -6.54 -3.74
N ASN A 107 4.75 -5.53 -3.77
CA ASN A 107 5.12 -4.18 -3.38
C ASN A 107 5.38 -4.08 -1.88
N VAL A 108 6.47 -3.40 -1.49
CA VAL A 108 6.83 -3.19 -0.09
C VAL A 108 7.17 -1.73 0.13
N TRP A 109 6.55 -1.13 1.14
CA TRP A 109 6.84 0.23 1.61
C TRP A 109 7.34 0.19 3.04
N GLU A 110 8.14 1.18 3.42
CA GLU A 110 8.71 1.29 4.76
C GLU A 110 8.65 2.73 5.25
N ILE A 111 8.46 2.89 6.56
CA ILE A 111 8.49 4.20 7.22
C ILE A 111 9.31 4.10 8.51
N ASP A 112 9.96 5.21 8.89
CA ASP A 112 10.73 5.30 10.13
C ASP A 112 10.23 6.43 11.03
N GLN A 113 10.94 6.69 12.13
CA GLN A 113 10.56 7.71 13.11
C GLN A 113 10.63 9.13 12.55
N ASP A 114 11.41 9.35 11.49
CA ASP A 114 11.54 10.65 10.83
C ASP A 114 10.48 10.85 9.74
N LYS A 115 9.54 9.92 9.66
CA LYS A 115 8.47 9.92 8.65
C LYS A 115 9.02 9.79 7.23
N GLU A 116 10.21 9.20 7.08
CA GLU A 116 10.76 8.87 5.76
C GLU A 116 10.05 7.66 5.19
N LEU A 117 9.28 7.88 4.15
CA LEU A 117 8.49 6.86 3.48
C LEU A 117 9.22 6.42 2.22
N LYS A 118 9.57 5.13 2.14
CA LYS A 118 10.35 4.59 1.02
C LYS A 118 9.67 3.38 0.42
N GLU A 119 9.69 3.30 -0.91
CA GLU A 119 9.28 2.09 -1.60
C GLU A 119 10.49 1.16 -1.72
N ILE A 120 10.49 0.09 -0.94
CA ILE A 120 11.60 -0.86 -0.87
C ILE A 120 11.59 -1.79 -2.07
N THR A 121 10.42 -2.27 -2.45
CA THR A 121 10.23 -3.16 -3.59
C THR A 121 9.09 -2.64 -4.43
N LYS A 122 9.36 -2.32 -5.69
CA LYS A 122 8.32 -1.92 -6.65
C LYS A 122 7.56 -3.14 -7.13
N ASP A 123 6.28 -2.93 -7.34
CA ASP A 123 5.43 -3.94 -7.95
C ASP A 123 5.49 -3.86 -9.48
#